data_8351e29c38edbe6080ed9f3c6ec021d6
#
_entry.id   8351e29c38edbe6080ed9f3c6ec021d6
#
_cell.length_a   1.000
_cell.length_b   1.000
_cell.length_c   1.000
_cell.angle_alpha   90.00
_cell.angle_beta   90.00
_cell.angle_gamma   90.00
#
_symmetry.space_group_name_H-M   'P 1'
#
loop_
_entity.id
_entity.type
_entity.pdbx_description
1 polymer ?
#
loop_
_entity_poly.entity_id
_entity_poly.type
_entity_poly.pdbx_seq_one_letter_code
_entity_poly.pdbx_strand_id
1 'polypeptide(L)'
;MKILFFIFFSINLLFSYSYEEILYAIKDVSYKEGIANKVLYTIVKIESDLNPYAISFLTNKQNAIYFKSLETKNIRVKVSPYSLNKSKWVVSINQSNESYAIEISKLLLKNGFNIDVCLGQLNSQNFSLNEIEYIFNPNYNLTKCAKILRKCFNAKNKDMQQTIECYNYGMRHRGSNPYYKRFYKHFM
;
A
#
# COMPACT_ATOMS: atom_id res chain seq x y z
N MET A 1 21.66 48.65 -19.56
CA MET A 1 20.69 47.58 -19.88
C MET A 1 20.70 46.55 -18.74
N LYS A 2 19.72 46.62 -17.83
CA LYS A 2 19.65 45.71 -16.68
C LYS A 2 18.82 44.49 -17.08
N ILE A 3 19.48 43.32 -17.17
CA ILE A 3 18.82 42.05 -17.44
C ILE A 3 18.22 41.61 -16.12
N LEU A 4 16.89 41.63 -16.05
CA LEU A 4 16.11 41.07 -14.91
C LEU A 4 16.04 39.57 -15.08
N PHE A 5 16.80 38.81 -14.28
CA PHE A 5 16.67 37.35 -14.17
C PHE A 5 15.39 37.06 -13.39
N PHE A 6 14.32 36.64 -14.10
CA PHE A 6 13.17 36.01 -13.48
C PHE A 6 13.55 34.59 -13.09
N ILE A 7 13.85 34.40 -11.82
CA ILE A 7 13.93 33.04 -11.23
C ILE A 7 12.50 32.53 -11.09
N PHE A 8 12.11 31.68 -12.02
CA PHE A 8 10.87 30.86 -11.83
C PHE A 8 11.12 29.88 -10.69
N PHE A 9 10.71 30.23 -9.49
CA PHE A 9 10.49 29.27 -8.42
C PHE A 9 9.28 28.43 -8.84
N SER A 10 9.51 27.24 -9.40
CA SER A 10 8.49 26.21 -9.52
C SER A 10 8.10 25.79 -8.10
N ILE A 11 7.01 26.36 -7.59
CA ILE A 11 6.36 25.86 -6.37
C ILE A 11 5.83 24.48 -6.73
N ASN A 12 6.58 23.44 -6.37
CA ASN A 12 6.04 22.10 -6.33
C ASN A 12 4.97 22.11 -5.25
N LEU A 13 3.71 22.32 -5.66
CA LEU A 13 2.55 22.10 -4.82
C LEU A 13 2.57 20.63 -4.43
N LEU A 14 2.92 20.36 -3.20
CA LEU A 14 2.91 19.04 -2.59
C LEU A 14 1.44 18.64 -2.41
N PHE A 15 0.85 18.07 -3.45
CA PHE A 15 -0.50 17.50 -3.35
C PHE A 15 -0.41 16.22 -2.53
N SER A 16 -0.91 16.28 -1.31
CA SER A 16 -1.23 15.11 -0.51
C SER A 16 -2.73 14.88 -0.62
N TYR A 17 -3.17 13.65 -0.89
CA TYR A 17 -4.58 13.32 -0.87
C TYR A 17 -5.18 13.57 0.52
N SER A 18 -6.30 14.27 0.56
CA SER A 18 -7.07 14.47 1.78
C SER A 18 -7.79 13.18 2.20
N TYR A 19 -8.22 13.13 3.44
CA TYR A 19 -9.02 12.01 3.95
C TYR A 19 -10.32 11.83 3.14
N GLU A 20 -10.98 12.93 2.78
CA GLU A 20 -12.21 12.94 1.99
C GLU A 20 -12.00 12.40 0.58
N GLU A 21 -10.89 12.75 -0.08
CA GLU A 21 -10.56 12.22 -1.41
C GLU A 21 -10.31 10.71 -1.36
N ILE A 22 -9.67 10.21 -0.30
CA ILE A 22 -9.47 8.77 -0.12
C ILE A 22 -10.81 8.06 0.11
N LEU A 23 -11.68 8.59 0.95
CA LEU A 23 -13.02 8.03 1.17
C LEU A 23 -13.87 8.04 -0.11
N TYR A 24 -13.77 9.12 -0.90
CA TYR A 24 -14.43 9.20 -2.19
C TYR A 24 -13.91 8.14 -3.15
N ALA A 25 -12.60 7.95 -3.25
CA ALA A 25 -11.99 6.91 -4.09
C ALA A 25 -12.43 5.50 -3.67
N ILE A 26 -12.50 5.22 -2.37
CA ILE A 26 -13.01 3.94 -1.85
C ILE A 26 -14.47 3.72 -2.29
N LYS A 27 -15.32 4.74 -2.15
CA LYS A 27 -16.75 4.66 -2.54
C LYS A 27 -16.91 4.48 -4.05
N ASP A 28 -16.18 5.24 -4.85
CA ASP A 28 -16.23 5.20 -6.32
C ASP A 28 -15.78 3.83 -6.85
N VAL A 29 -14.63 3.34 -6.40
CA VAL A 29 -14.12 2.02 -6.80
C VAL A 29 -15.02 0.90 -6.31
N SER A 30 -15.54 0.98 -5.09
CA SER A 30 -16.50 -0.01 -4.55
C SER A 30 -17.73 -0.12 -5.45
N TYR A 31 -18.29 1.01 -5.86
CA TYR A 31 -19.43 1.06 -6.76
C TYR A 31 -19.11 0.46 -8.14
N LYS A 32 -18.04 0.94 -8.78
CA LYS A 32 -17.62 0.50 -10.12
C LYS A 32 -17.26 -0.99 -10.18
N GLU A 33 -16.65 -1.49 -9.12
CA GLU A 33 -16.20 -2.88 -9.05
C GLU A 33 -17.20 -3.80 -8.36
N GLY A 34 -18.38 -3.31 -7.92
CA GLY A 34 -19.43 -4.11 -7.29
C GLY A 34 -18.99 -4.79 -5.99
N ILE A 35 -18.18 -4.09 -5.18
CA ILE A 35 -17.72 -4.54 -3.87
C ILE A 35 -18.42 -3.70 -2.80
N ALA A 36 -18.86 -4.32 -1.71
CA ALA A 36 -19.43 -3.55 -0.61
C ALA A 36 -18.41 -2.52 -0.08
N ASN A 37 -18.80 -1.25 0.00
CA ASN A 37 -17.93 -0.16 0.44
C ASN A 37 -17.24 -0.46 1.78
N LYS A 38 -17.98 -1.00 2.76
CA LYS A 38 -17.45 -1.40 4.07
C LYS A 38 -16.33 -2.44 3.95
N VAL A 39 -16.39 -3.36 2.98
CA VAL A 39 -15.33 -4.36 2.75
C VAL A 39 -14.06 -3.68 2.28
N LEU A 40 -14.13 -2.86 1.22
CA LEU A 40 -12.94 -2.19 0.68
C LEU A 40 -12.36 -1.20 1.68
N TYR A 41 -13.20 -0.42 2.38
CA TYR A 41 -12.77 0.47 3.46
C TYR A 41 -12.01 -0.29 4.56
N THR A 42 -12.55 -1.43 5.02
CA THR A 42 -11.93 -2.22 6.08
C THR A 42 -10.57 -2.75 5.65
N ILE A 43 -10.44 -3.23 4.42
CA ILE A 43 -9.14 -3.66 3.87
C ILE A 43 -8.15 -2.49 3.91
N VAL A 44 -8.50 -1.32 3.36
CA VAL A 44 -7.63 -0.14 3.35
C VAL A 44 -7.24 0.27 4.77
N LYS A 45 -8.19 0.25 5.71
CA LYS A 45 -7.95 0.59 7.12
C LYS A 45 -6.92 -0.34 7.76
N ILE A 46 -6.97 -1.62 7.51
CA ILE A 46 -6.03 -2.60 8.10
C ILE A 46 -4.69 -2.70 7.37
N GLU A 47 -4.64 -2.35 6.08
CA GLU A 47 -3.42 -2.42 5.27
C GLU A 47 -2.52 -1.20 5.46
N SER A 48 -3.09 0.00 5.36
CA SER A 48 -2.31 1.24 5.34
C SER A 48 -2.74 2.28 6.38
N ASP A 49 -3.81 2.01 7.13
CA ASP A 49 -4.48 3.01 7.98
C ASP A 49 -4.89 4.26 7.18
N LEU A 50 -5.38 4.05 5.95
CA LEU A 50 -5.76 5.10 4.99
C LEU A 50 -4.58 5.97 4.50
N ASN A 51 -3.33 5.51 4.67
CA ASN A 51 -2.17 6.23 4.16
C ASN A 51 -1.92 5.88 2.68
N PRO A 52 -2.10 6.82 1.72
CA PRO A 52 -1.91 6.56 0.31
C PRO A 52 -0.44 6.38 -0.08
N TYR A 53 0.50 6.76 0.78
CA TYR A 53 1.93 6.71 0.50
C TYR A 53 2.67 5.67 1.34
N ALA A 54 1.94 4.73 1.94
CA ALA A 54 2.54 3.65 2.71
C ALA A 54 3.32 2.69 1.79
N ILE A 55 4.52 2.31 2.22
CA ILE A 55 5.34 1.28 1.57
C ILE A 55 5.73 0.29 2.65
N SER A 56 5.61 -1.02 2.37
CA SER A 56 6.12 -2.04 3.28
C SER A 56 6.83 -3.16 2.53
N PHE A 57 7.75 -3.83 3.19
CA PHE A 57 8.46 -4.99 2.64
C PHE A 57 9.08 -5.85 3.72
N LEU A 58 9.45 -7.08 3.33
CA LEU A 58 10.14 -8.01 4.21
C LEU A 58 11.64 -8.02 3.90
N THR A 59 12.46 -8.01 4.96
CA THR A 59 13.92 -8.10 4.84
C THR A 59 14.52 -8.85 6.04
N ASN A 60 15.84 -8.96 6.14
CA ASN A 60 16.53 -9.47 7.32
C ASN A 60 16.68 -8.38 8.40
N LYS A 61 17.10 -8.78 9.60
CA LYS A 61 17.25 -7.86 10.76
C LYS A 61 18.25 -6.73 10.49
N GLN A 62 19.37 -7.04 9.86
CA GLN A 62 20.43 -6.05 9.60
C GLN A 62 19.94 -4.95 8.67
N ASN A 63 19.31 -5.32 7.56
CA ASN A 63 18.70 -4.35 6.64
C ASN A 63 17.56 -3.55 7.32
N ALA A 64 16.74 -4.20 8.16
CA ALA A 64 15.67 -3.49 8.87
C ALA A 64 16.23 -2.39 9.79
N ILE A 65 17.32 -2.67 10.53
CA ILE A 65 18.03 -1.68 11.37
C ILE A 65 18.62 -0.58 10.50
N TYR A 66 19.22 -0.90 9.36
CA TYR A 66 19.73 0.08 8.41
C TYR A 66 18.61 1.00 7.90
N PHE A 67 17.48 0.44 7.44
CA PHE A 67 16.34 1.28 7.02
C PHE A 67 15.81 2.14 8.16
N LYS A 68 15.78 1.64 9.40
CA LYS A 68 15.38 2.45 10.55
C LYS A 68 16.31 3.65 10.78
N SER A 69 17.59 3.52 10.52
CA SER A 69 18.56 4.62 10.65
C SER A 69 18.38 5.72 9.59
N LEU A 70 17.64 5.44 8.51
CA LEU A 70 17.31 6.42 7.46
C LEU A 70 16.07 7.27 7.78
N GLU A 71 15.47 7.08 8.94
CA GLU A 71 14.32 7.87 9.39
C GLU A 71 14.68 9.35 9.45
N THR A 72 13.79 10.20 8.94
CA THR A 72 13.92 11.65 8.97
C THR A 72 12.63 12.30 9.47
N LYS A 73 12.62 13.64 9.59
CA LYS A 73 11.38 14.37 9.92
C LYS A 73 10.23 14.10 8.95
N ASN A 74 10.54 13.86 7.68
CA ASN A 74 9.54 13.67 6.61
C ASN A 74 9.30 12.21 6.24
N ILE A 75 10.15 11.29 6.69
CA ILE A 75 10.08 9.86 6.38
C ILE A 75 10.11 9.08 7.69
N ARG A 76 8.98 8.48 8.08
CA ARG A 76 8.90 7.62 9.25
C ARG A 76 9.17 6.18 8.84
N VAL A 77 10.05 5.51 9.57
CA VAL A 77 10.38 4.11 9.35
C VAL A 77 10.05 3.31 10.61
N LYS A 78 9.11 2.36 10.50
CA LYS A 78 8.80 1.39 11.55
C LYS A 78 9.39 0.05 11.16
N VAL A 79 9.95 -0.66 12.12
CA VAL A 79 10.50 -2.01 11.93
C VAL A 79 9.99 -2.93 13.02
N SER A 80 9.66 -4.16 12.64
CA SER A 80 9.21 -5.18 13.58
C SER A 80 9.56 -6.59 13.09
N PRO A 81 9.76 -7.56 14.00
CA PRO A 81 9.88 -8.96 13.60
C PRO A 81 8.64 -9.43 12.85
N TYR A 82 8.81 -10.22 11.79
CA TYR A 82 7.70 -10.80 11.07
C TYR A 82 7.15 -12.03 11.82
N SER A 83 5.88 -11.97 12.21
CA SER A 83 5.25 -12.97 13.09
C SER A 83 5.26 -14.40 12.55
N LEU A 84 5.25 -14.57 11.24
CA LEU A 84 5.19 -15.87 10.57
C LEU A 84 6.59 -16.46 10.27
N ASN A 85 7.62 -15.64 10.32
CA ASN A 85 9.00 -16.09 10.13
C ASN A 85 9.95 -15.18 10.92
N LYS A 86 10.46 -15.68 12.04
CA LYS A 86 11.32 -14.94 12.97
C LYS A 86 12.66 -14.48 12.37
N SER A 87 13.10 -15.07 11.25
CA SER A 87 14.30 -14.62 10.53
C SER A 87 14.05 -13.37 9.67
N LYS A 88 12.77 -13.01 9.43
CA LYS A 88 12.38 -11.86 8.64
C LYS A 88 11.85 -10.73 9.50
N TRP A 89 12.01 -9.52 9.00
CA TRP A 89 11.53 -8.28 9.59
C TRP A 89 10.67 -7.52 8.60
N VAL A 90 9.63 -6.92 9.09
CA VAL A 90 8.80 -5.96 8.33
C VAL A 90 9.44 -4.59 8.47
N VAL A 91 9.63 -3.91 7.36
CA VAL A 91 9.93 -2.48 7.29
C VAL A 91 8.71 -1.80 6.71
N SER A 92 8.21 -0.76 7.41
CA SER A 92 7.12 0.08 6.92
C SER A 92 7.62 1.52 6.85
N ILE A 93 7.55 2.10 5.66
CA ILE A 93 7.96 3.47 5.37
C ILE A 93 6.71 4.30 5.12
N ASN A 94 6.56 5.39 5.87
CA ASN A 94 5.47 6.33 5.73
C ASN A 94 6.04 7.72 5.47
N GLN A 95 5.64 8.33 4.39
CA GLN A 95 5.98 9.69 4.00
C GLN A 95 4.73 10.48 3.67
N SER A 96 4.86 11.80 3.60
CA SER A 96 3.75 12.72 3.35
C SER A 96 3.61 13.12 1.88
N ASN A 97 4.41 12.58 0.98
CA ASN A 97 4.57 13.10 -0.38
C ASN A 97 4.62 11.96 -1.40
N GLU A 98 3.80 12.08 -2.45
CA GLU A 98 3.72 11.10 -3.54
C GLU A 98 5.04 10.91 -4.27
N SER A 99 5.74 11.99 -4.60
CA SER A 99 7.02 11.93 -5.31
C SER A 99 8.07 11.14 -4.53
N TYR A 100 8.14 11.32 -3.21
CA TYR A 100 9.02 10.51 -2.36
C TYR A 100 8.59 9.04 -2.34
N ALA A 101 7.29 8.76 -2.31
CA ALA A 101 6.79 7.39 -2.36
C ALA A 101 7.22 6.70 -3.67
N ILE A 102 7.08 7.37 -4.79
CA ILE A 102 7.49 6.90 -6.11
C ILE A 102 9.00 6.62 -6.13
N GLU A 103 9.82 7.60 -5.74
CA GLU A 103 11.29 7.47 -5.81
C GLU A 103 11.83 6.39 -4.85
N ILE A 104 11.32 6.31 -3.63
CA ILE A 104 11.67 5.25 -2.68
C ILE A 104 11.29 3.87 -3.25
N SER A 105 10.10 3.75 -3.83
CA SER A 105 9.64 2.50 -4.44
C SER A 105 10.50 2.08 -5.63
N LYS A 106 10.86 3.00 -6.52
CA LYS A 106 11.78 2.75 -7.63
C LYS A 106 13.13 2.23 -7.12
N LEU A 107 13.68 2.88 -6.09
CA LEU A 107 14.95 2.48 -5.49
C LEU A 107 14.87 1.09 -4.88
N LEU A 108 13.82 0.78 -4.13
CA LEU A 108 13.61 -0.53 -3.53
C LEU A 108 13.47 -1.63 -4.58
N LEU A 109 12.64 -1.40 -5.62
CA LEU A 109 12.45 -2.34 -6.72
C LEU A 109 13.75 -2.59 -7.50
N LYS A 110 14.53 -1.53 -7.80
CA LYS A 110 15.83 -1.63 -8.45
C LYS A 110 16.83 -2.46 -7.65
N ASN A 111 16.72 -2.45 -6.32
CA ASN A 111 17.55 -3.26 -5.42
C ASN A 111 16.94 -4.65 -5.11
N GLY A 112 15.94 -5.08 -5.87
CA GLY A 112 15.36 -6.42 -5.79
C GLY A 112 14.42 -6.68 -4.61
N PHE A 113 13.96 -5.63 -3.92
CA PHE A 113 12.95 -5.78 -2.87
C PHE A 113 11.56 -6.03 -3.49
N ASN A 114 10.85 -7.00 -2.92
CA ASN A 114 9.42 -7.16 -3.17
C ASN A 114 8.67 -6.25 -2.17
N ILE A 115 7.93 -5.27 -2.66
CA ILE A 115 7.29 -4.24 -1.86
C ILE A 115 5.77 -4.29 -1.98
N ASP A 116 5.10 -3.88 -0.92
CA ASP A 116 3.67 -3.61 -0.88
C ASP A 116 3.46 -2.11 -0.77
N VAL A 117 2.56 -1.53 -1.58
CA VAL A 117 2.46 -0.07 -1.70
C VAL A 117 1.02 0.45 -1.66
N CYS A 118 0.89 1.69 -1.18
CA CYS A 118 -0.31 2.51 -1.19
C CYS A 118 -1.44 1.94 -0.32
N LEU A 119 -2.68 2.40 -0.55
CA LEU A 119 -3.87 2.17 0.28
C LEU A 119 -4.18 0.70 0.54
N GLY A 120 -4.17 -0.12 -0.50
CA GLY A 120 -4.47 -1.55 -0.39
C GLY A 120 -3.23 -2.43 -0.24
N GLN A 121 -2.05 -1.86 0.01
CA GLN A 121 -0.76 -2.55 0.08
C GLN A 121 -0.58 -3.52 -1.09
N LEU A 122 -0.72 -2.97 -2.30
CA LEU A 122 -0.60 -3.76 -3.52
C LEU A 122 0.84 -4.25 -3.69
N ASN A 123 1.01 -5.57 -3.77
CA ASN A 123 2.33 -6.18 -3.91
C ASN A 123 2.93 -5.92 -5.31
N SER A 124 4.23 -5.68 -5.38
CA SER A 124 4.95 -5.38 -6.63
C SER A 124 4.92 -6.50 -7.67
N GLN A 125 4.50 -7.70 -7.33
CA GLN A 125 4.23 -8.76 -8.30
C GLN A 125 2.92 -8.54 -9.10
N ASN A 126 2.08 -7.60 -8.68
CA ASN A 126 0.78 -7.27 -9.29
C ASN A 126 0.80 -5.98 -10.12
N PHE A 127 1.95 -5.34 -10.27
CA PHE A 127 2.12 -4.17 -11.14
C PHE A 127 3.51 -4.16 -11.79
N SER A 128 3.63 -3.49 -12.92
CA SER A 128 4.89 -3.31 -13.64
C SER A 128 5.64 -2.05 -13.16
N LEU A 129 6.94 -1.97 -13.45
CA LEU A 129 7.74 -0.79 -13.13
C LEU A 129 7.19 0.48 -13.82
N ASN A 130 6.60 0.35 -15.01
CA ASN A 130 5.99 1.47 -15.74
C ASN A 130 4.72 2.01 -15.06
N GLU A 131 4.11 1.25 -14.16
CA GLU A 131 2.93 1.67 -13.41
C GLU A 131 3.29 2.40 -12.11
N ILE A 132 4.57 2.48 -11.74
CA ILE A 132 4.99 3.06 -10.46
C ILE A 132 4.57 4.53 -10.31
N GLU A 133 4.48 5.27 -11.42
CA GLU A 133 4.03 6.66 -11.45
C GLU A 133 2.52 6.81 -11.10
N TYR A 134 1.74 5.76 -11.29
CA TYR A 134 0.29 5.78 -11.10
C TYR A 134 -0.17 5.01 -9.88
N ILE A 135 0.70 4.14 -9.32
CA ILE A 135 0.29 3.17 -8.29
C ILE A 135 -0.13 3.85 -6.98
N PHE A 136 0.36 5.08 -6.73
CA PHE A 136 0.01 5.87 -5.56
C PHE A 136 -1.25 6.71 -5.74
N ASN A 137 -1.83 6.74 -6.95
CA ASN A 137 -3.16 7.32 -7.15
C ASN A 137 -4.21 6.41 -6.47
N PRO A 138 -5.08 6.96 -5.57
CA PRO A 138 -6.06 6.17 -4.83
C PRO A 138 -6.97 5.32 -5.71
N ASN A 139 -7.57 5.91 -6.75
CA ASN A 139 -8.48 5.18 -7.64
C ASN A 139 -7.77 4.07 -8.40
N TYR A 140 -6.55 4.34 -8.88
CA TYR A 140 -5.77 3.35 -9.62
C TYR A 140 -5.39 2.16 -8.73
N ASN A 141 -4.83 2.43 -7.54
CA ASN A 141 -4.44 1.41 -6.58
C ASN A 141 -5.64 0.55 -6.15
N LEU A 142 -6.71 1.21 -5.71
CA LEU A 142 -7.91 0.53 -5.23
C LEU A 142 -8.61 -0.30 -6.31
N THR A 143 -8.60 0.14 -7.57
CA THR A 143 -9.12 -0.64 -8.69
C THR A 143 -8.35 -1.95 -8.87
N LYS A 144 -7.01 -1.91 -8.79
CA LYS A 144 -6.19 -3.13 -8.84
C LYS A 144 -6.46 -4.05 -7.65
N CYS A 145 -6.56 -3.50 -6.44
CA CYS A 145 -6.89 -4.24 -5.23
C CYS A 145 -8.28 -4.90 -5.32
N ALA A 146 -9.27 -4.17 -5.82
CA ALA A 146 -10.62 -4.67 -6.04
C ALA A 146 -10.66 -5.85 -7.03
N LYS A 147 -9.89 -5.76 -8.11
CA LYS A 147 -9.76 -6.88 -9.09
C LYS A 147 -9.12 -8.12 -8.46
N ILE A 148 -8.09 -7.95 -7.61
CA ILE A 148 -7.49 -9.06 -6.86
C ILE A 148 -8.52 -9.67 -5.91
N LEU A 149 -9.25 -8.85 -5.16
CA LEU A 149 -10.28 -9.31 -4.23
C LEU A 149 -11.37 -10.11 -4.97
N ARG A 150 -11.83 -9.62 -6.12
CA ARG A 150 -12.80 -10.32 -6.97
C ARG A 150 -12.26 -11.66 -7.50
N LYS A 151 -11.00 -11.69 -7.93
CA LYS A 151 -10.33 -12.93 -8.33
C LYS A 151 -10.30 -13.94 -7.19
N CYS A 152 -9.98 -13.49 -5.98
CA CYS A 152 -10.03 -14.31 -4.77
C CYS A 152 -11.45 -14.82 -4.48
N PHE A 153 -12.46 -13.95 -4.55
CA PHE A 153 -13.85 -14.27 -4.31
C PHE A 153 -14.37 -15.39 -5.23
N ASN A 154 -14.06 -15.28 -6.53
CA ASN A 154 -14.43 -16.31 -7.49
C ASN A 154 -13.68 -17.63 -7.27
N ALA A 155 -12.38 -17.56 -6.97
CA ALA A 155 -11.55 -18.75 -6.75
C ALA A 155 -11.84 -19.47 -5.41
N LYS A 156 -12.46 -18.78 -4.46
CA LYS A 156 -12.80 -19.32 -3.13
C LYS A 156 -14.29 -19.57 -2.96
N ASN A 157 -15.01 -19.90 -4.05
CA ASN A 157 -16.42 -20.26 -4.06
C ASN A 157 -17.31 -19.23 -3.36
N LYS A 158 -16.96 -17.94 -3.44
CA LYS A 158 -17.66 -16.82 -2.79
C LYS A 158 -17.66 -16.84 -1.27
N ASP A 159 -16.80 -17.67 -0.66
CA ASP A 159 -16.60 -17.66 0.79
C ASP A 159 -15.84 -16.41 1.22
N MET A 160 -16.44 -15.60 2.09
CA MET A 160 -15.88 -14.31 2.52
C MET A 160 -14.58 -14.49 3.31
N GLN A 161 -14.53 -15.43 4.23
CA GLN A 161 -13.35 -15.68 5.07
C GLN A 161 -12.14 -16.09 4.21
N GLN A 162 -12.34 -17.03 3.31
CA GLN A 162 -11.29 -17.49 2.40
C GLN A 162 -10.91 -16.42 1.38
N THR A 163 -11.86 -15.58 0.95
CA THR A 163 -11.61 -14.45 0.05
C THR A 163 -10.69 -13.43 0.69
N ILE A 164 -10.96 -13.03 1.91
CA ILE A 164 -10.16 -12.05 2.66
C ILE A 164 -8.75 -12.61 2.96
N GLU A 165 -8.64 -13.88 3.35
CA GLU A 165 -7.33 -14.53 3.51
C GLU A 165 -6.56 -14.62 2.19
N CYS A 166 -7.24 -14.95 1.08
CA CYS A 166 -6.65 -14.99 -0.26
C CYS A 166 -6.11 -13.62 -0.69
N TYR A 167 -6.80 -12.52 -0.37
CA TYR A 167 -6.33 -11.18 -0.68
C TYR A 167 -4.93 -10.93 -0.09
N ASN A 168 -4.71 -11.30 1.17
CA ASN A 168 -3.43 -11.06 1.86
C ASN A 168 -2.35 -12.12 1.56
N TYR A 169 -2.73 -13.39 1.39
CA TYR A 169 -1.76 -14.48 1.27
C TYR A 169 -1.69 -15.13 -0.12
N GLY A 170 -2.52 -14.66 -1.06
CA GLY A 170 -2.66 -15.27 -2.38
C GLY A 170 -3.48 -16.56 -2.34
N MET A 171 -3.43 -17.31 -3.42
CA MET A 171 -4.28 -18.51 -3.63
C MET A 171 -3.95 -19.70 -2.72
N ARG A 172 -2.86 -19.66 -1.99
CA ARG A 172 -2.42 -20.75 -1.11
C ARG A 172 -3.40 -20.96 0.04
N HIS A 173 -3.70 -22.22 0.34
CA HIS A 173 -4.49 -22.54 1.53
C HIS A 173 -3.62 -22.44 2.79
N ARG A 174 -4.17 -21.86 3.86
CA ARG A 174 -3.56 -21.87 5.19
C ARG A 174 -4.54 -22.49 6.19
N GLY A 175 -4.01 -23.27 7.13
CA GLY A 175 -4.80 -23.89 8.18
C GLY A 175 -5.32 -22.93 9.28
N SER A 176 -4.95 -21.63 9.20
CA SER A 176 -5.39 -20.59 10.14
C SER A 176 -5.74 -19.31 9.37
N ASN A 177 -6.64 -18.51 9.90
CA ASN A 177 -7.18 -17.31 9.27
C ASN A 177 -6.88 -16.03 10.08
N PRO A 178 -5.57 -15.68 10.30
CA PRO A 178 -5.21 -14.54 11.16
C PRO A 178 -5.56 -13.20 10.53
N TYR A 179 -5.52 -13.09 9.20
CA TYR A 179 -5.87 -11.86 8.50
C TYR A 179 -7.38 -11.61 8.55
N TYR A 180 -8.20 -12.63 8.31
CA TYR A 180 -9.65 -12.51 8.45
C TYR A 180 -10.09 -12.15 9.88
N LYS A 181 -9.43 -12.69 10.91
CA LYS A 181 -9.72 -12.29 12.29
C LYS A 181 -9.46 -10.78 12.52
N ARG A 182 -8.35 -10.26 11.97
CA ARG A 182 -8.04 -8.84 12.02
C ARG A 182 -9.06 -8.03 11.23
N PHE A 183 -9.41 -8.47 10.03
CA PHE A 183 -10.45 -7.86 9.20
C PHE A 183 -11.78 -7.79 9.93
N TYR A 184 -12.25 -8.91 10.48
CA TYR A 184 -13.54 -9.00 11.17
C TYR A 184 -13.63 -8.03 12.36
N LYS A 185 -12.56 -7.89 13.13
CA LYS A 185 -12.49 -6.95 14.24
C LYS A 185 -12.72 -5.48 13.83
N HIS A 186 -12.32 -5.09 12.63
CA HIS A 186 -12.50 -3.72 12.11
C HIS A 186 -13.78 -3.58 11.26
N PHE A 187 -14.33 -4.70 10.83
CA PHE A 187 -15.53 -4.75 10.02
C PHE A 187 -16.81 -4.64 10.85
N MET A 188 -16.83 -5.17 12.08
CA MET A 188 -17.95 -5.05 13.02
C MET A 188 -18.00 -3.69 13.67
#